data_070facb357dcf054f6ac4ebc5eafa86f
#
_entry.id   070facb357dcf054f6ac4ebc5eafa86f
#
_cell.length_a   1.000
_cell.length_b   1.000
_cell.length_c   1.000
_cell.angle_alpha   90.00
_cell.angle_beta   90.00
_cell.angle_gamma   90.00
#
_symmetry.space_group_name_H-M   'P 1'
#
loop_
_entity.id
_entity.type
_entity.pdbx_description
1 polymer ?
#
loop_
_entity_poly.entity_id
_entity_poly.type
_entity_poly.pdbx_seq_one_letter_code
_entity_poly.pdbx_strand_id
1 'polypeptide(L)'
;YVFRTQLIRWLDITENRMGKNEYLTDRLNLEAVNFVERNKGKPFFLYLSHYAPHTILNGRPDLVDKYHKKHPSGKSVRRNCYLCQDAGLDIGACTHWAPSHNPHLAAMLESIDDGIGLLAKKLDELGLAENTIFIFSSDNGGENNITSNAPLRGGKSQLYEGGIRVPLIVRWPGGKVPAGQTCDLPVVNHDFYPTLLEALAIKPDPSQTLDGVSTLSTWKTPKIA
;
A
#
# COMPACT_ATOMS: atom_id res chain seq x y z
N TYR A 1 8.47 -19.77 -7.23
CA TYR A 1 9.22 -20.75 -6.41
C TYR A 1 10.24 -20.06 -5.50
N VAL A 2 11.02 -19.11 -6.01
CA VAL A 2 12.01 -18.36 -5.21
C VAL A 2 11.35 -17.46 -4.16
N PHE A 3 10.21 -16.86 -4.48
CA PHE A 3 9.45 -16.02 -3.56
C PHE A 3 8.87 -16.80 -2.37
N ARG A 4 8.41 -18.03 -2.60
CA ARG A 4 7.82 -18.87 -1.57
C ARG A 4 8.85 -19.30 -0.51
N THR A 5 10.07 -19.63 -0.92
CA THR A 5 11.15 -20.03 -0.01
C THR A 5 11.71 -18.84 0.79
N GLN A 6 11.78 -17.67 0.19
CA GLN A 6 12.22 -16.45 0.90
C GLN A 6 11.14 -15.94 1.87
N LEU A 7 9.88 -16.01 1.49
CA LEU A 7 8.75 -15.63 2.34
C LEU A 7 8.65 -16.55 3.57
N ILE A 8 8.79 -17.87 3.39
CA ILE A 8 8.78 -18.84 4.47
C ILE A 8 9.96 -18.62 5.44
N ARG A 9 11.16 -18.40 4.91
CA ARG A 9 12.33 -18.08 5.76
C ARG A 9 12.14 -16.79 6.55
N TRP A 10 11.48 -15.82 5.97
CA TRP A 10 11.23 -14.55 6.65
C TRP A 10 10.14 -14.69 7.71
N LEU A 11 9.10 -15.47 7.46
CA LEU A 11 8.08 -15.84 8.44
C LEU A 11 8.66 -16.63 9.61
N ASP A 12 9.55 -17.60 9.35
CA ASP A 12 10.27 -18.34 10.37
C ASP A 12 11.09 -17.41 11.29
N ILE A 13 11.75 -16.40 10.72
CA ILE A 13 12.50 -15.41 11.49
C ILE A 13 11.57 -14.53 12.34
N THR A 14 10.40 -14.18 11.83
CA THR A 14 9.41 -13.38 12.56
C THR A 14 8.71 -14.17 13.65
N GLU A 15 8.37 -15.42 13.42
CA GLU A 15 7.81 -16.33 14.43
C GLU A 15 8.73 -16.44 15.66
N ASN A 16 10.03 -16.55 15.43
CA ASN A 16 11.04 -16.60 16.49
C ASN A 16 11.18 -15.28 17.28
N ARG A 17 10.72 -14.16 16.74
CA ARG A 17 10.85 -12.84 17.39
C ARG A 17 9.61 -12.40 18.17
N MET A 18 8.42 -12.78 17.72
CA MET A 18 7.15 -12.23 18.22
C MET A 18 6.15 -13.30 18.66
N GLY A 19 6.47 -14.57 18.49
CA GLY A 19 5.55 -15.67 18.80
C GLY A 19 4.79 -16.19 17.58
N LYS A 20 3.87 -17.08 17.83
CA LYS A 20 3.17 -17.85 16.79
C LYS A 20 2.15 -17.00 16.05
N ASN A 21 2.01 -17.21 14.74
CA ASN A 21 0.94 -16.72 13.87
C ASN A 21 0.96 -15.21 13.61
N GLU A 22 2.12 -14.62 13.40
CA GLU A 22 2.21 -13.24 12.94
C GLU A 22 1.72 -13.11 11.49
N TYR A 23 0.90 -12.09 11.26
CA TYR A 23 0.50 -11.68 9.94
C TYR A 23 1.54 -10.73 9.34
N LEU A 24 2.03 -11.03 8.13
CA LEU A 24 3.17 -10.30 7.52
C LEU A 24 2.94 -8.78 7.44
N THR A 25 1.74 -8.35 7.06
CA THR A 25 1.42 -6.92 6.97
C THR A 25 1.53 -6.24 8.33
N ASP A 26 0.96 -6.84 9.38
CA ASP A 26 1.02 -6.31 10.75
C ASP A 26 2.47 -6.27 11.25
N ARG A 27 3.27 -7.28 10.90
CA ARG A 27 4.69 -7.29 11.24
C ARG A 27 5.45 -6.15 10.57
N LEU A 28 5.24 -5.90 9.29
CA LEU A 28 5.86 -4.78 8.58
C LEU A 28 5.44 -3.43 9.18
N ASN A 29 4.18 -3.29 9.58
CA ASN A 29 3.68 -2.12 10.28
C ASN A 29 4.42 -1.87 11.59
N LEU A 30 4.59 -2.90 12.41
CA LEU A 30 5.33 -2.80 13.68
C LEU A 30 6.81 -2.48 13.47
N GLU A 31 7.45 -3.08 12.46
CA GLU A 31 8.85 -2.76 12.16
C GLU A 31 9.02 -1.31 11.66
N ALA A 32 8.04 -0.78 10.92
CA ALA A 32 8.05 0.62 10.51
C ALA A 32 7.95 1.56 11.73
N VAL A 33 7.05 1.29 12.66
CA VAL A 33 6.92 2.03 13.92
C VAL A 33 8.21 1.95 14.74
N ASN A 34 8.77 0.76 14.90
CA ASN A 34 10.03 0.55 15.61
C ASN A 34 11.21 1.27 14.94
N PHE A 35 11.22 1.31 13.59
CA PHE A 35 12.24 2.04 12.84
C PHE A 35 12.18 3.54 13.13
N VAL A 36 10.99 4.14 13.11
CA VAL A 36 10.80 5.57 13.44
C VAL A 36 11.26 5.85 14.87
N GLU A 37 10.85 5.02 15.84
CA GLU A 37 11.27 5.17 17.24
C GLU A 37 12.80 5.15 17.40
N ARG A 38 13.48 4.20 16.77
CA ARG A 38 14.95 4.07 16.83
C ARG A 38 15.67 5.23 16.13
N ASN A 39 15.03 5.90 15.19
CA ASN A 39 15.65 6.96 14.38
C ASN A 39 15.13 8.37 14.69
N LYS A 40 14.31 8.55 15.74
CA LYS A 40 13.66 9.81 16.08
C LYS A 40 14.58 11.02 16.26
N GLY A 41 15.83 10.79 16.61
CA GLY A 41 16.83 11.85 16.85
C GLY A 41 17.67 12.25 15.64
N LYS A 42 17.39 11.73 14.46
CA LYS A 42 18.14 12.02 13.23
C LYS A 42 17.24 11.97 11.99
N PRO A 43 17.63 12.60 10.86
CA PRO A 43 16.93 12.42 9.60
C PRO A 43 16.87 10.95 9.20
N PHE A 44 15.73 10.52 8.66
CA PHE A 44 15.55 9.17 8.16
C PHE A 44 14.75 9.16 6.85
N PHE A 45 14.93 8.09 6.10
CA PHE A 45 14.09 7.73 4.96
C PHE A 45 13.54 6.33 5.20
N LEU A 46 12.22 6.18 5.15
CA LEU A 46 11.54 4.90 5.28
C LEU A 46 10.74 4.62 4.01
N TYR A 47 11.06 3.52 3.35
CA TYR A 47 10.26 2.97 2.25
C TYR A 47 9.58 1.70 2.73
N LEU A 48 8.27 1.81 3.02
CA LEU A 48 7.46 0.70 3.51
C LEU A 48 6.68 0.08 2.36
N SER A 49 7.22 -0.97 1.79
CA SER A 49 6.62 -1.71 0.68
C SER A 49 5.90 -2.95 1.19
N HIS A 50 4.57 -2.86 1.32
CA HIS A 50 3.75 -4.00 1.68
C HIS A 50 3.63 -4.98 0.51
N TYR A 51 3.63 -6.28 0.82
CA TYR A 51 3.25 -7.29 -0.16
C TYR A 51 1.73 -7.29 -0.39
N ALA A 52 0.96 -7.07 0.67
CA ALA A 52 -0.49 -6.88 0.59
C ALA A 52 -0.83 -5.61 -0.24
N PRO A 53 -1.91 -5.63 -1.02
CA PRO A 53 -2.90 -6.70 -1.17
C PRO A 53 -2.67 -7.62 -2.39
N HIS A 54 -1.40 -7.89 -2.76
CA HIS A 54 -1.07 -8.77 -3.87
C HIS A 54 -1.65 -10.18 -3.69
N THR A 55 -1.99 -10.83 -4.78
CA THR A 55 -2.41 -12.24 -4.77
C THR A 55 -1.22 -13.16 -4.39
N ILE A 56 -1.40 -14.22 -3.67
CA ILE A 56 -2.66 -14.88 -3.27
C ILE A 56 -3.25 -14.11 -2.08
N LEU A 57 -4.57 -13.82 -2.12
CA LEU A 57 -5.21 -13.09 -1.04
C LEU A 57 -5.29 -13.95 0.22
N ASN A 58 -4.67 -13.47 1.26
CA ASN A 58 -4.70 -14.10 2.58
C ASN A 58 -4.84 -13.01 3.64
N GLY A 59 -6.09 -12.64 3.92
CA GLY A 59 -6.39 -11.68 4.98
C GLY A 59 -6.34 -12.33 6.37
N ARG A 60 -6.11 -11.52 7.38
CA ARG A 60 -6.18 -11.91 8.79
C ARG A 60 -7.56 -12.50 9.12
N PRO A 61 -7.64 -13.69 9.75
CA PRO A 61 -8.91 -14.41 9.90
C PRO A 61 -10.02 -13.62 10.59
N ASP A 62 -9.70 -12.88 11.64
CA ASP A 62 -10.66 -12.05 12.38
C ASP A 62 -11.27 -10.93 11.52
N LEU A 63 -10.43 -10.31 10.66
CA LEU A 63 -10.89 -9.28 9.72
C LEU A 63 -11.66 -9.90 8.55
N VAL A 64 -11.25 -11.06 8.06
CA VAL A 64 -12.02 -11.79 7.04
C VAL A 64 -13.42 -12.10 7.56
N ASP A 65 -13.55 -12.60 8.79
CA ASP A 65 -14.83 -12.86 9.43
C ASP A 65 -15.68 -11.58 9.60
N LYS A 66 -15.06 -10.47 9.98
CA LYS A 66 -15.69 -9.15 10.05
C LYS A 66 -16.33 -8.76 8.72
N TYR A 67 -15.57 -8.82 7.63
CA TYR A 67 -16.04 -8.43 6.31
C TYR A 67 -17.01 -9.42 5.69
N HIS A 68 -16.86 -10.70 5.98
CA HIS A 68 -17.84 -11.71 5.59
C HIS A 68 -19.20 -11.48 6.24
N LYS A 69 -19.22 -11.13 7.53
CA LYS A 69 -20.47 -10.79 8.25
C LYS A 69 -21.09 -9.49 7.74
N LYS A 70 -20.29 -8.53 7.30
CA LYS A 70 -20.75 -7.25 6.76
C LYS A 70 -21.52 -7.42 5.44
N HIS A 71 -21.14 -8.39 4.61
CA HIS A 71 -21.75 -8.69 3.33
C HIS A 71 -21.88 -10.21 3.10
N PRO A 72 -22.76 -10.91 3.83
CA PRO A 72 -22.88 -12.37 3.72
C PRO A 72 -23.40 -12.87 2.37
N SER A 73 -24.05 -12.01 1.59
CA SER A 73 -24.63 -12.37 0.29
C SER A 73 -23.68 -12.20 -0.90
N GLY A 74 -22.42 -11.96 -0.68
CA GLY A 74 -21.39 -11.92 -1.74
C GLY A 74 -21.40 -13.27 -2.48
N LYS A 75 -22.06 -13.35 -3.65
CA LYS A 75 -22.20 -14.58 -4.40
C LYS A 75 -20.82 -15.06 -4.83
N SER A 76 -20.45 -16.24 -4.35
CA SER A 76 -19.29 -16.95 -4.90
C SER A 76 -19.59 -17.40 -6.32
N VAL A 77 -18.81 -16.98 -7.27
CA VAL A 77 -18.86 -17.50 -8.64
C VAL A 77 -17.80 -18.58 -8.73
N ARG A 78 -18.20 -19.83 -8.95
CA ARG A 78 -17.26 -20.90 -9.30
C ARG A 78 -16.64 -20.59 -10.65
N ARG A 79 -15.34 -20.33 -10.66
CA ARG A 79 -14.54 -20.21 -11.87
C ARG A 79 -13.26 -21.02 -11.67
N ASN A 80 -12.71 -21.57 -12.75
CA ASN A 80 -11.34 -22.07 -12.73
C ASN A 80 -10.42 -20.90 -12.35
N CYS A 81 -9.76 -21.01 -11.23
CA CYS A 81 -8.96 -19.94 -10.64
C CYS A 81 -7.51 -20.38 -10.57
N TYR A 82 -6.66 -19.77 -11.39
CA TYR A 82 -5.22 -20.00 -11.32
C TYR A 82 -4.62 -19.66 -9.93
N LEU A 83 -5.22 -18.72 -9.21
CA LEU A 83 -4.80 -18.34 -7.86
C LEU A 83 -4.99 -19.46 -6.84
N CYS A 84 -6.03 -20.28 -7.02
CA CYS A 84 -6.28 -21.46 -6.19
C CYS A 84 -5.28 -22.57 -6.51
N GLN A 85 -4.90 -22.72 -7.77
CA GLN A 85 -3.87 -23.67 -8.20
C GLN A 85 -2.51 -23.31 -7.59
N ASP A 86 -2.13 -22.03 -7.64
CA ASP A 86 -0.88 -21.54 -7.06
C ASP A 86 -0.84 -21.69 -5.53
N ALA A 87 -1.99 -21.61 -4.86
CA ALA A 87 -2.11 -21.86 -3.43
C ALA A 87 -2.08 -23.35 -3.06
N GLY A 88 -2.06 -24.26 -4.04
CA GLY A 88 -2.15 -25.70 -3.80
C GLY A 88 -3.51 -26.14 -3.26
N LEU A 89 -4.55 -25.34 -3.46
CA LEU A 89 -5.92 -25.65 -3.07
C LEU A 89 -6.60 -26.49 -4.14
N ASP A 90 -7.51 -27.37 -3.73
CA ASP A 90 -8.34 -28.13 -4.66
C ASP A 90 -9.24 -27.17 -5.44
N ILE A 91 -9.07 -27.14 -6.77
CA ILE A 91 -9.82 -26.26 -7.68
C ILE A 91 -11.33 -26.47 -7.55
N GLY A 92 -11.75 -27.69 -7.21
CA GLY A 92 -13.16 -28.03 -6.97
C GLY A 92 -13.77 -27.33 -5.75
N ALA A 93 -12.95 -26.97 -4.77
CA ALA A 93 -13.35 -26.33 -3.52
C ALA A 93 -13.20 -24.80 -3.54
N CYS A 94 -12.60 -24.23 -4.58
CA CYS A 94 -12.33 -22.79 -4.65
C CYS A 94 -13.62 -21.98 -4.78
N THR A 95 -13.88 -21.19 -3.76
CA THR A 95 -14.99 -20.24 -3.72
C THR A 95 -14.47 -18.86 -4.08
N HIS A 96 -14.93 -18.29 -5.18
CA HIS A 96 -14.59 -16.93 -5.59
C HIS A 96 -15.63 -15.96 -5.06
N TRP A 97 -15.13 -14.90 -4.47
CA TRP A 97 -15.95 -13.75 -4.13
C TRP A 97 -16.19 -12.88 -5.35
N ALA A 98 -17.34 -12.24 -5.43
CA ALA A 98 -17.54 -11.20 -6.41
C ALA A 98 -16.49 -10.10 -6.20
N PRO A 99 -15.93 -9.48 -7.25
CA PRO A 99 -14.86 -8.48 -7.11
C PRO A 99 -15.17 -7.34 -6.14
N SER A 100 -16.43 -6.94 -6.04
CA SER A 100 -16.88 -5.89 -5.10
C SER A 100 -17.12 -6.38 -3.66
N HIS A 101 -16.96 -7.68 -3.38
CA HIS A 101 -17.33 -8.29 -2.09
C HIS A 101 -16.29 -9.31 -1.61
N ASN A 102 -15.03 -9.04 -1.86
CA ASN A 102 -13.95 -9.94 -1.45
C ASN A 102 -13.51 -9.64 0.00
N PRO A 103 -13.86 -10.48 0.99
CA PRO A 103 -13.54 -10.22 2.39
C PRO A 103 -12.05 -10.32 2.68
N HIS A 104 -11.29 -11.14 1.94
CA HIS A 104 -9.84 -11.23 2.09
C HIS A 104 -9.16 -9.95 1.64
N LEU A 105 -9.57 -9.39 0.48
CA LEU A 105 -9.03 -8.12 0.00
C LEU A 105 -9.32 -7.00 1.00
N ALA A 106 -10.56 -6.91 1.48
CA ALA A 106 -10.96 -5.90 2.47
C ALA A 106 -10.16 -6.04 3.79
N ALA A 107 -9.95 -7.26 4.27
CA ALA A 107 -9.14 -7.54 5.45
C ALA A 107 -7.67 -7.13 5.26
N MET A 108 -7.09 -7.39 4.09
CA MET A 108 -5.71 -6.99 3.76
C MET A 108 -5.57 -5.47 3.70
N LEU A 109 -6.54 -4.77 3.11
CA LEU A 109 -6.55 -3.30 3.06
C LEU A 109 -6.72 -2.68 4.44
N GLU A 110 -7.58 -3.25 5.31
CA GLU A 110 -7.71 -2.79 6.69
C GLU A 110 -6.40 -2.95 7.47
N SER A 111 -5.67 -4.06 7.30
CA SER A 111 -4.37 -4.25 7.94
C SER A 111 -3.33 -3.22 7.48
N ILE A 112 -3.38 -2.77 6.23
CA ILE A 112 -2.52 -1.66 5.75
C ILE A 112 -2.96 -0.35 6.41
N ASP A 113 -4.26 -0.05 6.43
CA ASP A 113 -4.83 1.18 7.00
C ASP A 113 -4.51 1.30 8.49
N ASP A 114 -4.68 0.20 9.26
CA ASP A 114 -4.29 0.12 10.67
C ASP A 114 -2.80 0.47 10.85
N GLY A 115 -1.94 -0.04 9.98
CA GLY A 115 -0.51 0.25 10.00
C GLY A 115 -0.17 1.70 9.72
N ILE A 116 -0.86 2.32 8.76
CA ILE A 116 -0.73 3.76 8.48
C ILE A 116 -1.17 4.58 9.68
N GLY A 117 -2.27 4.19 10.32
CA GLY A 117 -2.76 4.82 11.55
C GLY A 117 -1.75 4.72 12.70
N LEU A 118 -1.17 3.54 12.90
CA LEU A 118 -0.13 3.34 13.93
C LEU A 118 1.12 4.19 13.67
N LEU A 119 1.56 4.27 12.42
CA LEU A 119 2.74 5.05 12.04
C LEU A 119 2.48 6.56 12.19
N ALA A 120 1.32 7.04 11.74
CA ALA A 120 0.93 8.44 11.90
C ALA A 120 0.85 8.84 13.38
N LYS A 121 0.21 8.00 14.20
CA LYS A 121 0.14 8.19 15.66
C LYS A 121 1.53 8.24 16.29
N LYS A 122 2.43 7.35 15.88
CA LYS A 122 3.81 7.33 16.39
C LYS A 122 4.57 8.61 16.04
N LEU A 123 4.41 9.12 14.82
CA LEU A 123 5.02 10.39 14.41
C LEU A 123 4.49 11.57 15.24
N ASP A 124 3.18 11.59 15.54
CA ASP A 124 2.56 12.61 16.38
C ASP A 124 3.08 12.52 17.85
N GLU A 125 3.13 11.31 18.43
CA GLU A 125 3.66 11.06 19.79
C GLU A 125 5.11 11.50 19.96
N LEU A 126 5.91 11.41 18.90
CA LEU A 126 7.33 11.79 18.91
C LEU A 126 7.56 13.25 18.50
N GLY A 127 6.51 14.01 18.17
CA GLY A 127 6.62 15.38 17.68
C GLY A 127 7.28 15.51 16.30
N LEU A 128 7.27 14.43 15.50
CA LEU A 128 7.93 14.37 14.19
C LEU A 128 7.00 14.69 13.03
N ALA A 129 5.68 14.67 13.26
CA ALA A 129 4.68 14.75 12.20
C ALA A 129 4.78 16.03 11.34
N GLU A 130 5.08 17.17 11.99
CA GLU A 130 5.26 18.44 11.27
C GLU A 130 6.44 18.42 10.29
N ASN A 131 7.52 17.74 10.64
CA ASN A 131 8.75 17.67 9.84
C ASN A 131 8.92 16.33 9.10
N THR A 132 7.83 15.64 8.84
CA THR A 132 7.84 14.38 8.08
C THR A 132 7.00 14.52 6.82
N ILE A 133 7.61 14.23 5.67
CA ILE A 133 6.88 14.02 4.42
C ILE A 133 6.34 12.59 4.44
N PHE A 134 5.03 12.45 4.48
CA PHE A 134 4.34 11.17 4.45
C PHE A 134 3.64 11.01 3.09
N ILE A 135 4.03 9.98 2.34
CA ILE A 135 3.48 9.69 1.01
C ILE A 135 2.86 8.29 1.04
N PHE A 136 1.63 8.17 0.59
CA PHE A 136 0.97 6.89 0.35
C PHE A 136 0.57 6.79 -1.11
N SER A 137 0.91 5.66 -1.74
CA SER A 137 0.54 5.38 -3.13
C SER A 137 0.46 3.87 -3.36
N SER A 138 0.07 3.48 -4.58
CA SER A 138 0.11 2.11 -5.07
C SER A 138 1.00 2.02 -6.31
N ASP A 139 1.46 0.82 -6.62
CA ASP A 139 2.29 0.54 -7.79
C ASP A 139 1.46 0.40 -9.08
N ASN A 140 0.22 -0.11 -8.96
CA ASN A 140 -0.73 -0.30 -10.06
C ASN A 140 -2.17 -0.37 -9.56
N GLY A 141 -3.10 -0.34 -10.49
CA GLY A 141 -4.52 -0.53 -10.21
C GLY A 141 -4.88 -1.95 -9.81
N GLY A 142 -6.10 -2.15 -9.33
CA GLY A 142 -6.59 -3.42 -8.84
C GLY A 142 -6.71 -4.50 -9.91
N GLU A 143 -6.47 -5.75 -9.52
CA GLU A 143 -6.66 -6.95 -10.36
C GLU A 143 -8.16 -7.19 -10.63
N ASN A 144 -8.57 -7.18 -11.89
CA ASN A 144 -10.00 -7.26 -12.29
C ASN A 144 -10.73 -8.53 -11.85
N ASN A 145 -9.99 -9.62 -11.63
CA ASN A 145 -10.57 -10.88 -11.14
C ASN A 145 -10.85 -10.87 -9.63
N ILE A 146 -10.32 -9.87 -8.92
CA ILE A 146 -10.31 -9.80 -7.46
C ILE A 146 -11.06 -8.59 -6.95
N THR A 147 -11.00 -7.47 -7.69
CA THR A 147 -11.64 -6.21 -7.32
C THR A 147 -12.26 -5.53 -8.53
N SER A 148 -12.96 -4.43 -8.28
CA SER A 148 -13.51 -3.58 -9.32
C SER A 148 -12.79 -2.23 -9.30
N ASN A 149 -12.34 -1.79 -10.47
CA ASN A 149 -11.77 -0.45 -10.65
C ASN A 149 -12.82 0.56 -11.17
N ALA A 150 -14.10 0.15 -11.27
CA ALA A 150 -15.15 1.03 -11.76
C ALA A 150 -15.22 2.35 -10.97
N PRO A 151 -15.47 3.49 -11.64
CA PRO A 151 -15.84 3.66 -13.04
C PRO A 151 -14.67 3.62 -14.04
N LEU A 152 -13.44 3.44 -13.59
CA LEU A 152 -12.26 3.41 -14.44
C LEU A 152 -12.22 2.11 -15.26
N ARG A 153 -11.85 2.22 -16.55
CA ARG A 153 -11.72 1.08 -17.44
C ARG A 153 -10.45 0.29 -17.12
N GLY A 154 -10.55 -1.04 -17.15
CA GLY A 154 -9.41 -1.95 -17.03
C GLY A 154 -8.93 -2.12 -15.58
N GLY A 155 -7.73 -2.63 -15.43
CA GLY A 155 -7.09 -2.92 -14.15
C GLY A 155 -5.63 -3.32 -14.32
N LYS A 156 -5.07 -3.95 -13.31
CA LYS A 156 -3.67 -4.42 -13.31
C LYS A 156 -3.27 -5.06 -14.64
N SER A 157 -2.07 -4.78 -15.10
CA SER A 157 -1.50 -5.24 -16.40
C SER A 157 -2.13 -4.60 -17.64
N GLN A 158 -2.99 -3.60 -17.49
CA GLN A 158 -3.59 -2.86 -18.60
C GLN A 158 -3.26 -1.36 -18.52
N LEU A 159 -3.03 -0.73 -19.67
CA LEU A 159 -2.68 0.70 -19.76
C LEU A 159 -3.91 1.63 -19.79
N TYR A 160 -5.07 1.13 -19.37
CA TYR A 160 -6.25 1.97 -19.14
C TYR A 160 -6.22 2.58 -17.74
N GLU A 161 -7.04 3.60 -17.50
CA GLU A 161 -7.15 4.32 -16.23
C GLU A 161 -7.24 3.40 -15.02
N GLY A 162 -8.01 2.31 -15.09
CA GLY A 162 -8.13 1.35 -13.99
C GLY A 162 -6.84 0.58 -13.67
N GLY A 163 -5.86 0.56 -14.58
CA GLY A 163 -4.57 -0.08 -14.34
C GLY A 163 -3.46 0.87 -13.92
N ILE A 164 -3.56 2.16 -14.28
CA ILE A 164 -2.47 3.13 -14.07
C ILE A 164 -2.85 4.31 -13.16
N ARG A 165 -4.14 4.62 -13.01
CA ARG A 165 -4.60 5.70 -12.12
C ARG A 165 -4.79 5.17 -10.71
N VAL A 166 -3.78 5.37 -9.88
CA VAL A 166 -3.72 4.93 -8.49
C VAL A 166 -3.84 6.10 -7.52
N PRO A 167 -4.25 5.88 -6.27
CA PRO A 167 -4.28 6.95 -5.28
C PRO A 167 -2.87 7.46 -4.98
N LEU A 168 -2.76 8.76 -4.79
CA LEU A 168 -1.60 9.42 -4.22
C LEU A 168 -2.06 10.35 -3.10
N ILE A 169 -1.58 10.13 -1.90
CA ILE A 169 -1.88 10.96 -0.73
C ILE A 169 -0.56 11.50 -0.18
N VAL A 170 -0.49 12.80 0.02
CA VAL A 170 0.68 13.47 0.60
C VAL A 170 0.27 14.24 1.85
N ARG A 171 0.99 14.02 2.96
CA ARG A 171 0.85 14.79 4.20
C ARG A 171 2.21 15.38 4.56
N TRP A 172 2.29 16.69 4.65
CA TRP A 172 3.49 17.39 5.11
C TRP A 172 3.13 18.77 5.69
N PRO A 173 2.69 18.84 6.96
CA PRO A 173 2.22 20.10 7.55
C PRO A 173 3.32 21.18 7.58
N GLY A 174 4.52 20.88 8.05
CA GLY A 174 5.64 21.80 8.09
C GLY A 174 6.11 22.31 6.71
N GLY A 175 5.85 21.54 5.65
CA GLY A 175 6.07 21.95 4.26
C GLY A 175 4.96 22.81 3.66
N LYS A 176 3.93 23.14 4.46
CA LYS A 176 2.75 23.92 4.04
C LYS A 176 1.95 23.24 2.93
N VAL A 177 1.89 21.89 2.94
CA VAL A 177 0.97 21.14 2.11
C VAL A 177 -0.42 21.23 2.74
N PRO A 178 -1.43 21.82 2.05
CA PRO A 178 -2.73 22.07 2.64
C PRO A 178 -3.50 20.76 2.85
N ALA A 179 -4.16 20.63 4.00
CA ALA A 179 -4.98 19.48 4.32
C ALA A 179 -6.34 19.55 3.61
N GLY A 180 -6.91 18.37 3.30
CA GLY A 180 -8.26 18.24 2.74
C GLY A 180 -8.42 18.77 1.31
N GLN A 181 -7.32 18.97 0.60
CA GLN A 181 -7.35 19.38 -0.80
C GLN A 181 -7.18 18.19 -1.74
N THR A 182 -7.74 18.30 -2.93
CA THR A 182 -7.54 17.37 -4.04
C THR A 182 -6.83 18.07 -5.18
N CYS A 183 -6.14 17.27 -6.03
CA CYS A 183 -5.48 17.77 -7.21
C CYS A 183 -5.68 16.77 -8.36
N ASP A 184 -6.08 17.25 -9.52
CA ASP A 184 -6.35 16.41 -10.69
C ASP A 184 -5.17 16.35 -11.68
N LEU A 185 -4.05 16.99 -11.34
CA LEU A 185 -2.85 16.90 -12.17
C LEU A 185 -2.25 15.50 -12.08
N PRO A 186 -1.96 14.85 -13.21
CA PRO A 186 -1.32 13.54 -13.20
C PRO A 186 0.09 13.65 -12.66
N VAL A 187 0.44 12.68 -11.78
CA VAL A 187 1.77 12.49 -11.20
C VAL A 187 2.15 11.04 -11.42
N VAL A 188 3.41 10.79 -11.75
CA VAL A 188 3.93 9.43 -11.91
C VAL A 188 4.99 9.13 -10.84
N ASN A 189 5.24 7.85 -10.59
CA ASN A 189 6.17 7.44 -9.52
C ASN A 189 7.60 7.99 -9.70
N HIS A 190 8.02 8.24 -10.94
CA HIS A 190 9.31 8.87 -11.25
C HIS A 190 9.42 10.30 -10.71
N ASP A 191 8.30 10.98 -10.50
CA ASP A 191 8.27 12.36 -10.02
C ASP A 191 8.59 12.46 -8.51
N PHE A 192 8.47 11.36 -7.75
CA PHE A 192 8.74 11.39 -6.31
C PHE A 192 10.20 11.74 -6.01
N TYR A 193 11.13 11.17 -6.75
CA TYR A 193 12.55 11.41 -6.48
C TYR A 193 12.94 12.88 -6.66
N PRO A 194 12.75 13.53 -7.84
CA PRO A 194 13.04 14.96 -7.99
C PRO A 194 12.22 15.85 -7.06
N THR A 195 10.98 15.47 -6.74
CA THR A 195 10.15 16.22 -5.78
C THR A 195 10.75 16.18 -4.36
N LEU A 196 11.23 15.03 -3.92
CA LEU A 196 11.87 14.89 -2.61
C LEU A 196 13.21 15.63 -2.56
N LEU A 197 14.02 15.59 -3.62
CA LEU A 197 15.25 16.35 -3.70
C LEU A 197 14.98 17.85 -3.55
N GLU A 198 13.98 18.39 -4.27
CA GLU A 198 13.59 19.81 -4.16
C GLU A 198 13.05 20.12 -2.76
N ALA A 199 12.17 19.28 -2.22
CA ALA A 199 11.58 19.47 -0.89
C ALA A 199 12.63 19.53 0.23
N LEU A 200 13.72 18.76 0.08
CA LEU A 200 14.83 18.67 1.01
C LEU A 200 15.99 19.61 0.69
N ALA A 201 15.87 20.44 -0.37
CA ALA A 201 16.92 21.32 -0.88
C ALA A 201 18.23 20.55 -1.21
N ILE A 202 18.11 19.31 -1.66
CA ILE A 202 19.23 18.47 -2.09
C ILE A 202 19.43 18.66 -3.60
N LYS A 203 20.65 19.00 -4.01
CA LYS A 203 20.97 19.08 -5.43
C LYS A 203 21.05 17.67 -6.02
N PRO A 204 20.41 17.42 -7.17
CA PRO A 204 20.57 16.14 -7.87
C PRO A 204 22.02 15.95 -8.32
N ASP A 205 22.45 14.71 -8.39
CA ASP A 205 23.73 14.36 -8.99
C ASP A 205 23.71 14.72 -10.49
N PRO A 206 24.61 15.61 -10.96
CA PRO A 206 24.62 16.04 -12.36
C PRO A 206 24.94 14.91 -13.35
N SER A 207 25.47 13.78 -12.88
CA SER A 207 25.73 12.60 -13.71
C SER A 207 24.49 11.74 -13.93
N GLN A 208 23.39 11.97 -13.16
CA GLN A 208 22.15 11.21 -13.26
C GLN A 208 21.12 11.96 -14.10
N THR A 209 20.60 11.29 -15.13
CA THR A 209 19.42 11.78 -15.85
C THR A 209 18.17 11.43 -15.04
N LEU A 210 17.35 12.43 -14.76
CA LEU A 210 16.07 12.23 -14.08
C LEU A 210 14.95 12.18 -15.12
N ASP A 211 14.20 11.09 -15.15
CA ASP A 211 13.05 10.92 -16.05
C ASP A 211 11.78 11.63 -15.52
N GLY A 212 11.72 11.85 -14.22
CA GLY A 212 10.62 12.56 -13.57
C GLY A 212 10.85 14.05 -13.41
N VAL A 213 9.81 14.77 -13.06
CA VAL A 213 9.83 16.20 -12.76
C VAL A 213 9.35 16.45 -11.33
N SER A 214 9.83 17.54 -10.71
CA SER A 214 9.32 17.88 -9.37
C SER A 214 7.89 18.39 -9.44
N THR A 215 7.05 17.82 -8.58
CA THR A 215 5.65 18.20 -8.37
C THR A 215 5.43 18.95 -7.05
N LEU A 216 6.49 19.44 -6.41
CA LEU A 216 6.42 20.12 -5.10
C LEU A 216 5.49 21.33 -5.10
N SER A 217 5.49 22.10 -6.17
CA SER A 217 4.58 23.24 -6.34
C SER A 217 3.10 22.80 -6.34
N THR A 218 2.81 21.67 -6.97
CA THR A 218 1.48 21.07 -6.99
C THR A 218 1.04 20.60 -5.61
N TRP A 219 1.95 20.06 -4.80
CA TRP A 219 1.62 19.68 -3.42
C TRP A 219 1.24 20.89 -2.56
N LYS A 220 1.96 22.01 -2.74
CA LYS A 220 1.74 23.24 -1.95
C LYS A 220 0.56 24.07 -2.44
N THR A 221 0.28 24.00 -3.74
CA THR A 221 -0.81 24.75 -4.38
C THR A 221 -1.55 23.83 -5.34
N PRO A 222 -2.41 22.93 -4.82
CA PRO A 222 -3.17 22.01 -5.65
C PRO A 222 -4.04 22.78 -6.65
N LYS A 223 -3.98 22.39 -7.92
CA LYS A 223 -4.89 22.91 -8.95
C LYS A 223 -6.05 21.93 -9.07
N ILE A 224 -7.25 22.42 -8.81
CA ILE A 224 -8.50 21.71 -9.11
C ILE A 224 -8.88 22.09 -10.54
N ALA A 225 -9.13 21.09 -11.39
CA ALA A 225 -9.59 21.30 -12.77
C ALA A 225 -11.07 21.66 -12.82
#